data_32fd0f082a0b57ad682a3602b43d2e4f
#
_entry.id   32fd0f082a0b57ad682a3602b43d2e4f
#
_cell.length_a   1.000
_cell.length_b   1.000
_cell.length_c   1.000
_cell.angle_alpha   90.00
_cell.angle_beta   90.00
_cell.angle_gamma   90.00
#
_symmetry.space_group_name_H-M   'P 1'
#
loop_
_entity.id
_entity.type
_entity.pdbx_description
1 polymer ?
#
loop_
_entity_poly.entity_id
_entity_poly.type
_entity_poly.pdbx_seq_one_letter_code
_entity_poly.pdbx_strand_id
1 'polypeptide(L)'
;MYSREVIDEVISRNDIVDVISGYVKLKKNGSSYTGLCPFHNEKSPSFSVSGQRQLYHCFGCGVGGNVITFVMEYENMTFLEAV
;
A
#
# COMPACT_ATOMS: atom_id res chain seq x y z
N MET A 1 12.27 -18.81 2.66
CA MET A 1 11.82 -17.85 1.64
C MET A 1 10.54 -18.35 0.98
N TYR A 2 9.60 -17.47 0.78
CA TYR A 2 8.33 -17.85 0.12
C TYR A 2 8.50 -17.91 -1.38
N SER A 3 7.80 -18.84 -2.04
CA SER A 3 7.77 -18.91 -3.48
C SER A 3 6.97 -17.73 -4.05
N ARG A 4 7.16 -17.43 -5.33
CA ARG A 4 6.41 -16.38 -5.98
C ARG A 4 4.90 -16.66 -5.97
N GLU A 5 4.52 -17.93 -6.11
CA GLU A 5 3.11 -18.31 -6.08
C GLU A 5 2.46 -18.00 -4.73
N VAL A 6 3.18 -18.26 -3.65
CA VAL A 6 2.68 -17.92 -2.31
C VAL A 6 2.55 -16.41 -2.15
N ILE A 7 3.55 -15.66 -2.60
CA ILE A 7 3.52 -14.20 -2.54
C ILE A 7 2.35 -13.65 -3.35
N ASP A 8 2.15 -14.15 -4.57
CA ASP A 8 1.04 -13.72 -5.42
C ASP A 8 -0.31 -14.03 -4.78
N GLU A 9 -0.43 -15.18 -4.11
CA GLU A 9 -1.66 -15.55 -3.43
C GLU A 9 -1.93 -14.61 -2.25
N VAL A 10 -0.91 -14.27 -1.47
CA VAL A 10 -1.07 -13.33 -0.37
C VAL A 10 -1.57 -11.98 -0.90
N ILE A 11 -0.98 -11.51 -1.99
CA ILE A 11 -1.37 -10.24 -2.59
C ILE A 11 -2.81 -10.31 -3.10
N SER A 12 -3.21 -11.41 -3.72
CA SER A 12 -4.55 -11.53 -4.27
C SER A 12 -5.63 -11.65 -3.20
N ARG A 13 -5.28 -12.17 -2.02
CA ARG A 13 -6.23 -12.31 -0.90
C ARG A 13 -6.31 -11.07 -0.04
N ASN A 14 -5.38 -10.15 -0.20
CA ASN A 14 -5.32 -8.92 0.60
C ASN A 14 -5.37 -7.73 -0.35
N ASP A 15 -6.58 -7.28 -0.66
CA ASP A 15 -6.75 -6.13 -1.53
C ASP A 15 -6.07 -4.91 -0.92
N ILE A 16 -5.19 -4.29 -1.69
CA ILE A 16 -4.36 -3.18 -1.19
C ILE A 16 -5.22 -2.01 -0.73
N VAL A 17 -6.32 -1.74 -1.40
CA VAL A 17 -7.22 -0.64 -1.00
C VAL A 17 -7.83 -0.92 0.36
N ASP A 18 -8.31 -2.16 0.57
CA ASP A 18 -8.90 -2.54 1.85
C ASP A 18 -7.87 -2.50 2.99
N VAL A 19 -6.67 -3.02 2.74
CA VAL A 19 -5.62 -3.04 3.75
C VAL A 19 -5.20 -1.62 4.12
N ILE A 20 -4.90 -0.79 3.13
CA ILE A 20 -4.43 0.56 3.38
C ILE A 20 -5.54 1.42 4.00
N SER A 21 -6.80 1.18 3.64
CA SER A 21 -7.93 1.91 4.21
C SER A 21 -8.03 1.74 5.73
N GLY A 22 -7.50 0.65 6.26
CA GLY A 22 -7.47 0.43 7.70
C GLY A 22 -6.42 1.28 8.42
N TYR A 23 -5.46 1.82 7.69
CA TYR A 23 -4.38 2.65 8.26
C TYR A 23 -4.50 4.11 7.85
N VAL A 24 -4.95 4.36 6.63
CA VAL A 24 -4.97 5.70 6.03
C VAL A 24 -6.38 5.94 5.48
N LYS A 25 -6.89 7.14 5.71
CA LYS A 25 -8.18 7.52 5.16
C LYS A 25 -8.00 7.81 3.68
N LEU A 26 -8.57 6.96 2.84
CA LEU A 26 -8.49 7.09 1.39
C LEU A 26 -9.79 7.65 0.82
N LYS A 27 -9.65 8.46 -0.23
CA LYS A 27 -10.78 9.04 -0.94
C LYS A 27 -10.68 8.61 -2.40
N LYS A 28 -11.77 8.10 -2.93
CA LYS A 28 -11.82 7.65 -4.33
C LYS A 28 -11.67 8.83 -5.26
N ASN A 29 -10.79 8.69 -6.24
CA ASN A 29 -10.53 9.72 -7.24
C ASN A 29 -10.37 9.04 -8.60
N GLY A 30 -11.45 8.94 -9.36
CA GLY A 30 -11.44 8.21 -10.62
C GLY A 30 -11.24 6.73 -10.39
N SER A 31 -10.24 6.15 -11.03
CA SER A 31 -9.92 4.73 -10.90
C SER A 31 -8.93 4.45 -9.77
N SER A 32 -8.52 5.47 -9.02
CA SER A 32 -7.57 5.29 -7.93
C SER A 32 -8.08 5.93 -6.65
N TYR A 33 -7.31 5.79 -5.57
CA TYR A 33 -7.63 6.34 -4.26
C TYR A 33 -6.49 7.23 -3.81
N THR A 34 -6.81 8.34 -3.16
CA THR A 34 -5.79 9.28 -2.69
C THR A 34 -5.98 9.56 -1.21
N GLY A 35 -4.90 9.95 -0.55
CA GLY A 35 -4.93 10.32 0.86
C GLY A 35 -3.62 10.94 1.28
N LEU A 36 -3.51 11.23 2.57
CA LEU A 36 -2.28 11.75 3.13
C LEU A 36 -1.31 10.60 3.38
N CYS A 37 -0.08 10.77 2.95
CA CYS A 37 0.93 9.73 3.10
C CYS A 37 1.24 9.48 4.58
N PRO A 38 1.21 8.22 5.05
CA PRO A 38 1.52 7.91 6.45
C PRO A 38 3.02 7.88 6.74
N PHE A 39 3.86 7.97 5.72
CA PHE A 39 5.31 7.86 5.87
C PHE A 39 6.01 9.19 6.01
N HIS A 40 5.29 10.29 5.83
CA HIS A 40 5.84 11.63 6.04
C HIS A 40 4.69 12.60 6.31
N ASN A 41 5.02 13.76 6.89
CA ASN A 41 4.02 14.78 7.12
C ASN A 41 3.74 15.55 5.84
N GLU A 42 2.46 15.68 5.51
CA GLU A 42 2.06 16.49 4.36
C GLU A 42 0.67 17.06 4.59
N LYS A 43 0.38 18.17 3.92
CA LYS A 43 -0.93 18.82 4.02
C LYS A 43 -1.80 18.53 2.82
N SER A 44 -1.20 18.12 1.70
CA SER A 44 -1.91 17.82 0.47
C SER A 44 -1.87 16.33 0.19
N PRO A 45 -2.96 15.74 -0.31
CA PRO A 45 -2.98 14.32 -0.64
C PRO A 45 -2.06 14.03 -1.83
N SER A 46 -0.94 13.38 -1.57
CA SER A 46 -0.03 12.93 -2.62
C SER A 46 0.17 11.42 -2.61
N PHE A 47 -0.48 10.72 -1.67
CA PHE A 47 -0.43 9.26 -1.58
C PHE A 47 -1.53 8.68 -2.44
N SER A 48 -1.15 7.82 -3.38
CA SER A 48 -2.08 7.25 -4.35
C SER A 48 -2.06 5.73 -4.27
N VAL A 49 -3.23 5.11 -4.35
CA VAL A 49 -3.39 3.65 -4.32
C VAL A 49 -4.19 3.23 -5.54
N SER A 50 -3.69 2.25 -6.28
CA SER A 50 -4.38 1.69 -7.43
C SER A 50 -4.92 0.31 -7.08
N GLY A 51 -6.24 0.16 -6.99
CA GLY A 51 -6.86 -1.14 -6.76
C GLY A 51 -6.72 -2.07 -7.95
N GLN A 52 -6.66 -1.51 -9.16
CA GLN A 52 -6.50 -2.30 -10.36
C GLN A 52 -5.11 -2.92 -10.45
N ARG A 53 -4.08 -2.14 -10.13
CA ARG A 53 -2.69 -2.61 -10.18
C ARG A 53 -2.22 -3.24 -8.88
N GLN A 54 -2.97 -3.05 -7.80
CA GLN A 54 -2.60 -3.48 -6.45
C GLN A 54 -1.26 -2.89 -6.03
N LEU A 55 -1.08 -1.60 -6.32
CA LEU A 55 0.13 -0.86 -6.02
C LEU A 55 -0.23 0.48 -5.38
N TYR A 56 0.70 1.00 -4.60
CA TYR A 56 0.59 2.35 -4.05
C TYR A 56 1.83 3.15 -4.39
N HIS A 57 1.69 4.46 -4.36
CA HIS A 57 2.81 5.37 -4.62
C HIS A 57 2.54 6.71 -3.95
N CYS A 58 3.54 7.27 -3.30
CA CYS A 58 3.46 8.62 -2.77
C CYS A 58 4.30 9.55 -3.63
N PHE A 59 3.65 10.52 -4.27
CA PHE A 59 4.34 11.48 -5.14
C PHE A 59 5.11 12.51 -4.33
N GLY A 60 4.89 12.59 -3.03
CA GLY A 60 5.60 13.50 -2.16
C GLY A 60 6.96 12.99 -1.71
N CYS A 61 7.03 11.72 -1.29
CA CYS A 61 8.27 11.16 -0.76
C CYS A 61 8.82 10.01 -1.60
N GLY A 62 8.11 9.56 -2.62
CA GLY A 62 8.61 8.57 -3.56
C GLY A 62 8.46 7.12 -3.13
N VAL A 63 7.86 6.85 -1.97
CA VAL A 63 7.64 5.45 -1.55
C VAL A 63 6.58 4.81 -2.43
N GLY A 64 6.67 3.50 -2.62
CA GLY A 64 5.69 2.78 -3.42
C GLY A 64 5.94 1.29 -3.38
N GLY A 65 4.95 0.51 -3.82
CA GLY A 65 5.05 -0.93 -3.88
C GLY A 65 3.69 -1.60 -3.78
N ASN A 66 3.70 -2.87 -3.40
CA ASN A 66 2.47 -3.66 -3.24
C ASN A 66 2.02 -3.67 -1.77
N VAL A 67 0.97 -4.47 -1.48
CA VAL A 67 0.41 -4.52 -0.12
C VAL A 67 1.44 -5.03 0.90
N ILE A 68 2.29 -5.97 0.50
CA ILE A 68 3.32 -6.49 1.40
C ILE A 68 4.34 -5.40 1.73
N THR A 69 4.77 -4.65 0.72
CA THR A 69 5.69 -3.53 0.91
C THR A 69 5.10 -2.48 1.85
N PHE A 70 3.80 -2.19 1.69
CA PHE A 70 3.14 -1.22 2.55
C PHE A 70 3.16 -1.66 4.02
N VAL A 71 2.82 -2.92 4.28
CA VAL A 71 2.80 -3.43 5.65
C VAL A 71 4.21 -3.44 6.25
N MET A 72 5.21 -3.84 5.48
CA MET A 72 6.59 -3.80 5.94
C MET A 72 7.01 -2.41 6.38
N GLU A 73 6.70 -1.40 5.56
CA GLU A 73 7.10 -0.03 5.84
C GLU A 73 6.29 0.57 7.00
N TYR A 74 4.98 0.33 7.02
CA TYR A 74 4.10 0.92 8.03
C TYR A 74 4.31 0.30 9.41
N GLU A 75 4.38 -1.03 9.46
CA GLU A 75 4.51 -1.77 10.73
C GLU A 75 5.97 -2.02 11.10
N ASN A 76 6.91 -1.61 10.25
CA ASN A 76 8.34 -1.83 10.45
C ASN A 76 8.66 -3.31 10.65
N MET A 77 8.07 -4.16 9.79
CA MET A 77 8.25 -5.60 9.84
C MET A 77 9.17 -6.08 8.74
N THR A 78 9.77 -7.25 8.94
CA THR A 78 10.51 -7.91 7.87
C THR A 78 9.55 -8.50 6.85
N PHE A 79 10.05 -8.84 5.68
CA PHE A 79 9.23 -9.46 4.63
C PHE A 79 8.54 -10.73 5.14
N LEU A 80 9.26 -11.57 5.88
CA LEU A 80 8.69 -12.81 6.40
C LEU A 80 7.56 -12.56 7.38
N GLU A 81 7.65 -11.51 8.17
CA GLU A 81 6.59 -11.14 9.10
C GLU A 81 5.36 -10.57 8.39
N ALA A 82 5.58 -9.81 7.31
CA ALA A 82 4.48 -9.17 6.58
C ALA A 82 3.65 -10.17 5.77
N VAL A 83 4.28 -11.22 5.29
CA VAL A 83 3.58 -12.26 4.56
C VAL A 83 2.79 -13.15 5.50
#